data_b406cb3abc24dba12f0f476e7ccb28b2
#
_entry.id   b406cb3abc24dba12f0f476e7ccb28b2
#
_cell.length_a   1.000
_cell.length_b   1.000
_cell.length_c   1.000
_cell.angle_alpha   90.00
_cell.angle_beta   90.00
_cell.angle_gamma   90.00
#
_symmetry.space_group_name_H-M   'P 1'
#
loop_
_entity.id
_entity.type
_entity.pdbx_description
1 polymer ?
#
loop_
_entity_poly.entity_id
_entity_poly.type
_entity_poly.pdbx_seq_one_letter_code
_entity_poly.pdbx_strand_id
1 'polypeptide(L)'
;HTMHTMARVKNLNLAEGESPEPMIRVQGETQVVAAAHALIANTDAEAASLVSLYEACPDIVHVVTPGVDLYTFTPGAGRTAAREFVGINHDALVVTFVGRIQPHKGPEVLIRASAELVKHSPQLRPKLVINIIGGASGANTEEVERLKELTSWLGIDDVVSFMPPVPRADLPQWYRAADLVCV
;
A
#
# COMPACT_ATOMS: atom_id res chain seq x y z
N HIS A 1 -3.36 23.84 7.21
CA HIS A 1 -3.88 22.50 7.48
C HIS A 1 -3.40 21.52 6.41
N THR A 2 -3.05 20.31 6.80
CA THR A 2 -2.68 19.22 5.88
C THR A 2 -3.79 18.19 5.86
N MET A 3 -4.31 17.90 4.67
CA MET A 3 -5.29 16.82 4.47
C MET A 3 -4.55 15.53 4.10
N HIS A 4 -4.73 14.45 4.84
CA HIS A 4 -4.11 13.16 4.51
C HIS A 4 -5.00 12.25 3.67
N THR A 5 -6.30 12.34 3.89
CA THR A 5 -7.33 11.63 3.11
C THR A 5 -8.57 12.52 3.09
N MET A 6 -9.19 12.63 1.94
CA MET A 6 -10.37 13.47 1.74
C MET A 6 -11.61 12.60 1.54
N ALA A 7 -12.65 12.84 2.33
CA ALA A 7 -13.89 12.06 2.30
C ALA A 7 -14.56 12.07 0.91
N ARG A 8 -14.60 13.24 0.25
CA ARG A 8 -15.20 13.33 -1.10
C ARG A 8 -14.40 12.53 -2.14
N VAL A 9 -13.06 12.56 -2.08
CA VAL A 9 -12.21 11.74 -2.97
C VAL A 9 -12.42 10.26 -2.71
N LYS A 10 -12.47 9.87 -1.43
CA LYS A 10 -12.70 8.48 -1.05
C LYS A 10 -14.08 7.99 -1.52
N ASN A 11 -15.11 8.80 -1.38
CA ASN A 11 -16.47 8.48 -1.81
C ASN A 11 -16.62 8.34 -3.33
N LEU A 12 -15.74 8.98 -4.11
CA LEU A 12 -15.70 8.80 -5.58
C LEU A 12 -14.99 7.51 -6.01
N ASN A 13 -14.19 6.90 -5.11
CA ASN A 13 -13.31 5.76 -5.42
C ASN A 13 -13.56 4.59 -4.45
N LEU A 14 -14.82 4.35 -4.05
CA LEU A 14 -15.16 3.24 -3.17
C LEU A 14 -14.90 1.91 -3.86
N ALA A 15 -14.25 1.00 -3.15
CA ALA A 15 -14.17 -0.39 -3.56
C ALA A 15 -15.50 -1.11 -3.32
N GLU A 16 -15.69 -2.25 -3.98
CA GLU A 16 -16.87 -3.09 -3.78
C GLU A 16 -16.99 -3.49 -2.29
N GLY A 17 -18.16 -3.26 -1.70
CA GLY A 17 -18.43 -3.53 -0.29
C GLY A 17 -17.99 -2.44 0.70
N GLU A 18 -17.35 -1.37 0.25
CA GLU A 18 -17.02 -0.23 1.10
C GLU A 18 -18.23 0.72 1.26
N SER A 19 -18.39 1.25 2.48
CA SER A 19 -19.39 2.28 2.77
C SER A 19 -18.80 3.68 2.57
N PRO A 20 -19.59 4.65 2.09
CA PRO A 20 -19.14 6.02 1.97
C PRO A 20 -18.82 6.64 3.33
N GLU A 21 -17.90 7.58 3.34
CA GLU A 21 -17.60 8.38 4.53
C GLU A 21 -18.84 9.16 4.99
N PRO A 22 -19.06 9.27 6.31
CA PRO A 22 -20.25 9.92 6.83
C PRO A 22 -20.31 11.40 6.46
N MET A 23 -21.52 11.91 6.23
CA MET A 23 -21.74 13.32 5.86
C MET A 23 -21.15 14.32 6.87
N ILE A 24 -21.12 13.97 8.15
CA ILE A 24 -20.50 14.83 9.18
C ILE A 24 -19.02 15.04 8.92
N ARG A 25 -18.29 14.03 8.40
CA ARG A 25 -16.90 14.16 8.00
C ARG A 25 -16.75 15.07 6.80
N VAL A 26 -17.59 14.91 5.77
CA VAL A 26 -17.58 15.78 4.58
C VAL A 26 -17.83 17.25 4.97
N GLN A 27 -18.80 17.50 5.86
CA GLN A 27 -19.11 18.84 6.36
C GLN A 27 -17.94 19.43 7.18
N GLY A 28 -17.35 18.63 8.07
CA GLY A 28 -16.21 19.07 8.87
C GLY A 28 -14.99 19.41 8.01
N GLU A 29 -14.68 18.57 7.01
CA GLU A 29 -13.60 18.85 6.05
C GLU A 29 -13.88 20.15 5.25
N THR A 30 -15.11 20.36 4.80
CA THR A 30 -15.50 21.60 4.11
C THR A 30 -15.31 22.84 4.99
N GLN A 31 -15.69 22.76 6.28
CA GLN A 31 -15.47 23.84 7.23
C GLN A 31 -13.98 24.13 7.47
N VAL A 32 -13.16 23.08 7.58
CA VAL A 32 -11.70 23.21 7.74
C VAL A 32 -11.09 23.89 6.52
N VAL A 33 -11.49 23.49 5.31
CA VAL A 33 -11.00 24.11 4.07
C VAL A 33 -11.37 25.59 4.02
N ALA A 34 -12.61 25.95 4.35
CA ALA A 34 -13.08 27.34 4.34
C ALA A 34 -12.39 28.23 5.39
N ALA A 35 -11.97 27.65 6.52
CA ALA A 35 -11.36 28.39 7.63
C ALA A 35 -9.82 28.44 7.56
N ALA A 36 -9.18 27.64 6.71
CA ALA A 36 -7.72 27.53 6.65
C ALA A 36 -7.10 28.75 5.96
N HIS A 37 -5.99 29.26 6.52
CA HIS A 37 -5.16 30.28 5.87
C HIS A 37 -4.20 29.69 4.84
N ALA A 38 -3.87 28.40 4.95
CA ALA A 38 -3.10 27.64 3.97
C ALA A 38 -3.48 26.15 4.05
N LEU A 39 -3.54 25.51 2.90
CA LEU A 39 -3.81 24.09 2.73
C LEU A 39 -2.59 23.42 2.12
N ILE A 40 -2.16 22.31 2.71
CA ILE A 40 -1.06 21.49 2.20
C ILE A 40 -1.64 20.24 1.58
N ALA A 41 -1.36 20.03 0.31
CA ALA A 41 -1.62 18.81 -0.44
C ALA A 41 -0.33 18.01 -0.60
N ASN A 42 -0.41 16.69 -0.59
CA ASN A 42 0.76 15.82 -0.76
C ASN A 42 1.15 15.67 -2.24
N THR A 43 0.21 15.90 -3.16
CA THR A 43 0.38 15.76 -4.60
C THR A 43 -0.41 16.83 -5.35
N ASP A 44 -0.06 17.06 -6.62
CA ASP A 44 -0.83 17.95 -7.50
C ASP A 44 -2.27 17.46 -7.69
N ALA A 45 -2.49 16.16 -7.73
CA ALA A 45 -3.84 15.57 -7.81
C ALA A 45 -4.68 15.87 -6.57
N GLU A 46 -4.09 15.82 -5.37
CA GLU A 46 -4.77 16.23 -4.14
C GLU A 46 -5.06 17.74 -4.13
N ALA A 47 -4.12 18.57 -4.59
CA ALA A 47 -4.34 20.00 -4.73
C ALA A 47 -5.51 20.31 -5.67
N ALA A 48 -5.56 19.65 -6.84
CA ALA A 48 -6.68 19.77 -7.77
C ALA A 48 -8.01 19.31 -7.14
N SER A 49 -7.98 18.27 -6.31
CA SER A 49 -9.16 17.78 -5.60
C SER A 49 -9.66 18.75 -4.53
N LEU A 50 -8.75 19.42 -3.81
CA LEU A 50 -9.12 20.49 -2.85
C LEU A 50 -9.85 21.64 -3.55
N VAL A 51 -9.36 22.05 -4.71
CA VAL A 51 -10.00 23.13 -5.48
C VAL A 51 -11.34 22.67 -6.08
N SER A 52 -11.38 21.52 -6.74
CA SER A 52 -12.56 21.08 -7.49
C SER A 52 -13.68 20.49 -6.61
N LEU A 53 -13.35 19.81 -5.53
CA LEU A 53 -14.34 19.14 -4.68
C LEU A 53 -14.70 19.92 -3.42
N TYR A 54 -13.77 20.73 -2.89
CA TYR A 54 -13.99 21.49 -1.66
C TYR A 54 -14.03 23.00 -1.87
N GLU A 55 -13.94 23.46 -3.13
CA GLU A 55 -13.98 24.89 -3.49
C GLU A 55 -12.88 25.70 -2.80
N ALA A 56 -11.74 25.07 -2.52
CA ALA A 56 -10.58 25.75 -1.95
C ALA A 56 -10.08 26.86 -2.88
N CYS A 57 -9.73 28.03 -2.32
CA CYS A 57 -9.06 29.07 -3.09
C CYS A 57 -7.67 28.54 -3.55
N PRO A 58 -7.35 28.54 -4.84
CA PRO A 58 -6.06 28.03 -5.35
C PRO A 58 -4.84 28.70 -4.70
N ASP A 59 -4.95 29.99 -4.35
CA ASP A 59 -3.83 30.77 -3.79
C ASP A 59 -3.36 30.30 -2.41
N ILE A 60 -4.23 29.56 -1.68
CA ILE A 60 -3.88 29.03 -0.35
C ILE A 60 -3.52 27.54 -0.39
N VAL A 61 -3.57 26.89 -1.58
CA VAL A 61 -3.25 25.46 -1.74
C VAL A 61 -1.79 25.33 -2.16
N HIS A 62 -1.00 24.62 -1.35
CA HIS A 62 0.42 24.40 -1.60
C HIS A 62 0.71 22.90 -1.65
N VAL A 63 1.47 22.47 -2.67
CA VAL A 63 1.92 21.08 -2.78
C VAL A 63 3.23 20.92 -2.03
N VAL A 64 3.22 20.05 -1.02
CA VAL A 64 4.41 19.65 -0.26
C VAL A 64 4.43 18.13 -0.18
N THR A 65 5.27 17.50 -0.98
CA THR A 65 5.39 16.05 -1.02
C THR A 65 5.94 15.50 0.30
N PRO A 66 5.39 14.36 0.80
CA PRO A 66 5.91 13.71 1.99
C PRO A 66 7.39 13.36 1.84
N GLY A 67 8.16 13.64 2.89
CA GLY A 67 9.57 13.29 2.93
C GLY A 67 9.80 11.81 3.29
N VAL A 68 10.94 11.28 2.88
CA VAL A 68 11.46 9.98 3.29
C VAL A 68 12.87 10.14 3.83
N ASP A 69 13.21 9.36 4.86
CA ASP A 69 14.56 9.29 5.39
C ASP A 69 15.47 8.53 4.42
N LEU A 70 16.23 9.27 3.60
CA LEU A 70 17.14 8.72 2.60
C LEU A 70 18.38 8.04 3.20
N TYR A 71 18.68 8.24 4.48
CA TYR A 71 19.75 7.52 5.16
C TYR A 71 19.32 6.10 5.53
N THR A 72 18.07 5.93 5.92
CA THR A 72 17.46 4.64 6.26
C THR A 72 17.00 3.89 5.01
N PHE A 73 16.25 4.56 4.13
CA PHE A 73 15.72 3.98 2.89
C PHE A 73 16.68 4.25 1.71
N THR A 74 17.76 3.51 1.68
CA THR A 74 18.81 3.56 0.66
C THR A 74 19.08 2.15 0.14
N PRO A 75 19.68 1.98 -1.07
CA PRO A 75 20.14 0.66 -1.55
C PRO A 75 21.09 -0.05 -0.57
N GLY A 76 21.88 0.70 0.24
CA GLY A 76 22.71 0.17 1.33
C GLY A 76 23.72 -0.88 0.88
N ALA A 77 23.89 -1.94 1.69
CA ALA A 77 24.76 -3.08 1.40
C ALA A 77 24.26 -3.99 0.27
N GLY A 78 23.11 -3.65 -0.32
CA GLY A 78 22.57 -4.36 -1.46
C GLY A 78 21.68 -5.56 -1.13
N ARG A 79 21.25 -6.23 -2.19
CA ARG A 79 20.24 -7.31 -2.13
C ARG A 79 20.71 -8.55 -1.38
N THR A 80 21.94 -8.96 -1.57
CA THR A 80 22.50 -10.18 -0.97
C THR A 80 22.42 -10.13 0.56
N ALA A 81 22.98 -9.09 1.17
CA ALA A 81 22.93 -8.94 2.63
C ALA A 81 21.50 -8.77 3.16
N ALA A 82 20.62 -8.11 2.40
CA ALA A 82 19.22 -7.98 2.77
C ALA A 82 18.49 -9.33 2.76
N ARG A 83 18.75 -10.19 1.76
CA ARG A 83 18.18 -11.55 1.68
C ARG A 83 18.66 -12.44 2.82
N GLU A 84 19.94 -12.35 3.18
CA GLU A 84 20.48 -13.04 4.37
C GLU A 84 19.74 -12.61 5.64
N PHE A 85 19.55 -11.30 5.82
CA PHE A 85 18.86 -10.76 6.98
C PHE A 85 17.41 -11.25 7.10
N VAL A 86 16.67 -11.26 5.98
CA VAL A 86 15.24 -11.68 5.97
C VAL A 86 15.04 -13.17 5.74
N GLY A 87 16.13 -13.95 5.57
CA GLY A 87 16.08 -15.42 5.39
C GLY A 87 15.56 -15.88 4.03
N ILE A 88 15.77 -15.10 2.97
CA ILE A 88 15.34 -15.43 1.60
C ILE A 88 16.54 -15.94 0.80
N ASN A 89 16.32 -17.00 -0.01
CA ASN A 89 17.33 -17.54 -0.90
C ASN A 89 17.84 -16.49 -1.91
N HIS A 90 19.13 -16.46 -2.17
CA HIS A 90 19.76 -15.52 -3.11
C HIS A 90 19.24 -15.65 -4.54
N ASP A 91 18.87 -16.85 -4.97
CA ASP A 91 18.37 -17.15 -6.31
C ASP A 91 16.86 -16.98 -6.45
N ALA A 92 16.16 -16.57 -5.39
CA ALA A 92 14.72 -16.38 -5.43
C ALA A 92 14.33 -15.18 -6.31
N LEU A 93 13.15 -15.27 -6.91
CA LEU A 93 12.45 -14.16 -7.54
C LEU A 93 11.46 -13.60 -6.52
N VAL A 94 11.78 -12.45 -5.96
CA VAL A 94 11.09 -11.90 -4.80
C VAL A 94 10.21 -10.73 -5.20
N VAL A 95 8.91 -10.87 -4.99
CA VAL A 95 7.94 -9.78 -5.10
C VAL A 95 7.40 -9.47 -3.71
N THR A 96 7.46 -8.22 -3.30
CA THR A 96 7.03 -7.81 -1.96
C THR A 96 5.97 -6.73 -2.04
N PHE A 97 4.84 -6.96 -1.38
CA PHE A 97 3.83 -5.96 -1.07
C PHE A 97 4.02 -5.52 0.38
N VAL A 98 3.96 -4.21 0.61
CA VAL A 98 4.00 -3.64 1.97
C VAL A 98 2.86 -2.66 2.13
N GLY A 99 1.96 -2.94 3.06
CA GLY A 99 0.84 -2.04 3.32
C GLY A 99 -0.22 -2.64 4.24
N ARG A 100 -1.22 -1.84 4.58
CA ARG A 100 -2.39 -2.36 5.26
C ARG A 100 -3.13 -3.31 4.32
N ILE A 101 -3.55 -4.44 4.84
CA ILE A 101 -4.32 -5.42 4.08
C ILE A 101 -5.77 -4.93 4.03
N GLN A 102 -6.11 -4.29 2.91
CA GLN A 102 -7.42 -3.69 2.62
C GLN A 102 -7.71 -3.85 1.12
N PRO A 103 -8.97 -4.01 0.70
CA PRO A 103 -9.34 -4.22 -0.71
C PRO A 103 -8.75 -3.16 -1.64
N HIS A 104 -8.88 -1.88 -1.32
CA HIS A 104 -8.38 -0.79 -2.15
C HIS A 104 -6.84 -0.66 -2.21
N LYS A 105 -6.11 -1.43 -1.39
CA LYS A 105 -4.63 -1.54 -1.48
C LYS A 105 -4.18 -2.62 -2.45
N GLY A 106 -5.11 -3.43 -2.95
CA GLY A 106 -4.90 -4.36 -4.03
C GLY A 106 -4.02 -5.59 -3.75
N PRO A 107 -3.85 -6.11 -2.51
CA PRO A 107 -3.06 -7.34 -2.30
C PRO A 107 -3.66 -8.53 -3.05
N GLU A 108 -4.98 -8.57 -3.26
CA GLU A 108 -5.64 -9.59 -4.06
C GLU A 108 -5.18 -9.57 -5.52
N VAL A 109 -4.94 -8.39 -6.08
CA VAL A 109 -4.46 -8.26 -7.48
C VAL A 109 -3.09 -8.93 -7.62
N LEU A 110 -2.19 -8.73 -6.64
CA LEU A 110 -0.89 -9.39 -6.62
C LEU A 110 -1.03 -10.92 -6.53
N ILE A 111 -1.90 -11.43 -5.65
CA ILE A 111 -2.14 -12.87 -5.49
C ILE A 111 -2.63 -13.49 -6.81
N ARG A 112 -3.63 -12.89 -7.45
CA ARG A 112 -4.16 -13.37 -8.74
C ARG A 112 -3.12 -13.29 -9.85
N ALA A 113 -2.36 -12.20 -9.93
CA ALA A 113 -1.28 -12.05 -10.90
C ALA A 113 -0.18 -13.11 -10.69
N SER A 114 0.13 -13.44 -9.43
CA SER A 114 1.08 -14.50 -9.09
C SER A 114 0.60 -15.88 -9.53
N ALA A 115 -0.68 -16.17 -9.36
CA ALA A 115 -1.29 -17.42 -9.85
C ALA A 115 -1.22 -17.53 -11.38
N GLU A 116 -1.56 -16.45 -12.09
CA GLU A 116 -1.43 -16.42 -13.54
C GLU A 116 0.03 -16.54 -13.99
N LEU A 117 0.98 -15.92 -13.28
CA LEU A 117 2.41 -16.09 -13.56
C LEU A 117 2.84 -17.54 -13.43
N VAL A 118 2.47 -18.21 -12.33
CA VAL A 118 2.81 -19.63 -12.10
C VAL A 118 2.18 -20.54 -13.16
N LYS A 119 0.96 -20.25 -13.58
CA LYS A 119 0.25 -20.99 -14.63
C LYS A 119 0.93 -20.85 -16.00
N HIS A 120 1.34 -19.63 -16.37
CA HIS A 120 1.98 -19.37 -17.67
C HIS A 120 3.47 -19.73 -17.68
N SER A 121 4.12 -19.72 -16.53
CA SER A 121 5.56 -19.95 -16.39
C SER A 121 5.85 -20.87 -15.18
N PRO A 122 5.41 -22.14 -15.21
CA PRO A 122 5.54 -23.05 -14.07
C PRO A 122 6.99 -23.29 -13.64
N GLN A 123 7.95 -23.13 -14.54
CA GLN A 123 9.37 -23.23 -14.23
C GLN A 123 9.88 -22.17 -13.24
N LEU A 124 9.15 -21.05 -13.04
CA LEU A 124 9.49 -20.02 -12.08
C LEU A 124 9.06 -20.36 -10.65
N ARG A 125 8.04 -21.24 -10.50
CA ARG A 125 7.46 -21.59 -9.20
C ARG A 125 8.47 -21.94 -8.12
N PRO A 126 9.49 -22.78 -8.37
CA PRO A 126 10.45 -23.17 -7.33
C PRO A 126 11.32 -22.02 -6.79
N LYS A 127 11.36 -20.90 -7.50
CA LYS A 127 12.15 -19.72 -7.13
C LYS A 127 11.28 -18.53 -6.73
N LEU A 128 9.97 -18.58 -6.98
CA LEU A 128 9.06 -17.45 -6.73
C LEU A 128 8.75 -17.32 -5.25
N VAL A 129 8.91 -16.13 -4.72
CA VAL A 129 8.58 -15.75 -3.34
C VAL A 129 7.75 -14.47 -3.37
N ILE A 130 6.52 -14.55 -2.92
CA ILE A 130 5.61 -13.41 -2.81
C ILE A 130 5.40 -13.09 -1.34
N ASN A 131 5.89 -11.96 -0.88
CA ASN A 131 5.70 -11.50 0.49
C ASN A 131 4.58 -10.47 0.56
N ILE A 132 3.57 -10.71 1.37
CA ILE A 132 2.51 -9.76 1.70
C ILE A 132 2.73 -9.34 3.14
N ILE A 133 3.35 -8.16 3.32
CA ILE A 133 3.76 -7.65 4.63
C ILE A 133 2.77 -6.57 5.07
N GLY A 134 2.08 -6.84 6.16
CA GLY A 134 1.14 -5.88 6.73
C GLY A 134 0.15 -6.49 7.68
N GLY A 135 -0.69 -5.63 8.23
CA GLY A 135 -1.75 -6.04 9.14
C GLY A 135 -3.12 -5.66 8.64
N ALA A 136 -4.13 -6.25 9.26
CA ALA A 136 -5.52 -5.86 9.09
C ALA A 136 -5.73 -4.38 9.46
N SER A 137 -6.74 -3.76 8.89
CA SER A 137 -7.16 -2.43 9.29
C SER A 137 -8.09 -2.52 10.51
N GLY A 138 -7.65 -1.99 11.64
CA GLY A 138 -8.40 -2.11 12.88
C GLY A 138 -8.46 -3.55 13.42
N ALA A 139 -9.58 -3.92 14.04
CA ALA A 139 -9.78 -5.25 14.63
C ALA A 139 -10.25 -6.32 13.63
N ASN A 140 -10.55 -5.93 12.38
CA ASN A 140 -11.10 -6.85 11.39
C ASN A 140 -9.98 -7.61 10.67
N THR A 141 -9.84 -8.90 10.95
CA THR A 141 -8.87 -9.82 10.31
C THR A 141 -9.49 -10.62 9.15
N GLU A 142 -10.77 -10.45 8.86
CA GLU A 142 -11.50 -11.24 7.84
C GLU A 142 -10.85 -11.13 6.46
N GLU A 143 -10.36 -9.94 6.08
CA GLU A 143 -9.70 -9.75 4.79
C GLU A 143 -8.40 -10.55 4.66
N VAL A 144 -7.63 -10.66 5.73
CA VAL A 144 -6.41 -11.48 5.74
C VAL A 144 -6.74 -12.95 5.53
N GLU A 145 -7.74 -13.46 6.24
CA GLU A 145 -8.17 -14.86 6.12
C GLU A 145 -8.78 -15.13 4.74
N ARG A 146 -9.60 -14.23 4.22
CA ARG A 146 -10.14 -14.32 2.86
C ARG A 146 -9.02 -14.42 1.80
N LEU A 147 -7.97 -13.64 1.93
CA LEU A 147 -6.83 -13.67 1.01
C LEU A 147 -6.01 -14.97 1.14
N LYS A 148 -5.88 -15.53 2.33
CA LYS A 148 -5.26 -16.85 2.53
C LYS A 148 -6.09 -17.97 1.87
N GLU A 149 -7.41 -17.94 2.06
CA GLU A 149 -8.31 -18.88 1.39
C GLU A 149 -8.23 -18.76 -0.13
N LEU A 150 -8.17 -17.54 -0.65
CA LEU A 150 -7.95 -17.30 -2.09
C LEU A 150 -6.62 -17.90 -2.56
N THR A 151 -5.55 -17.74 -1.79
CA THR A 151 -4.23 -18.28 -2.12
C THR A 151 -4.28 -19.81 -2.21
N SER A 152 -4.96 -20.45 -1.25
CA SER A 152 -5.18 -21.90 -1.24
C SER A 152 -6.05 -22.36 -2.39
N TRP A 153 -7.13 -21.63 -2.68
CA TRP A 153 -8.00 -21.93 -3.82
C TRP A 153 -7.27 -21.84 -5.16
N LEU A 154 -6.33 -20.90 -5.29
CA LEU A 154 -5.47 -20.74 -6.48
C LEU A 154 -4.32 -21.73 -6.51
N GLY A 155 -4.07 -22.48 -5.44
CA GLY A 155 -3.01 -23.48 -5.34
C GLY A 155 -1.60 -22.89 -5.39
N ILE A 156 -1.38 -21.74 -4.75
CA ILE A 156 -0.10 -21.02 -4.71
C ILE A 156 0.39 -20.74 -3.28
N ASP A 157 -0.06 -21.51 -2.29
CA ASP A 157 0.33 -21.36 -0.88
C ASP A 157 1.84 -21.49 -0.65
N ASP A 158 2.50 -22.26 -1.47
CA ASP A 158 3.94 -22.51 -1.39
C ASP A 158 4.79 -21.31 -1.84
N VAL A 159 4.21 -20.39 -2.59
CA VAL A 159 4.93 -19.19 -3.09
C VAL A 159 4.48 -17.90 -2.43
N VAL A 160 3.34 -17.86 -1.71
CA VAL A 160 2.81 -16.67 -1.06
C VAL A 160 2.94 -16.76 0.46
N SER A 161 3.54 -15.75 1.07
CA SER A 161 3.70 -15.65 2.51
C SER A 161 3.02 -14.38 3.04
N PHE A 162 2.14 -14.54 4.03
CA PHE A 162 1.54 -13.43 4.76
C PHE A 162 2.33 -13.16 6.03
N MET A 163 2.82 -11.95 6.18
CA MET A 163 3.65 -11.54 7.29
C MET A 163 3.00 -10.40 8.08
N PRO A 164 3.08 -10.41 9.41
CA PRO A 164 2.62 -9.28 10.20
C PRO A 164 3.40 -8.01 9.87
N PRO A 165 2.94 -6.83 10.32
CA PRO A 165 3.71 -5.61 10.19
C PRO A 165 5.11 -5.78 10.77
N VAL A 166 6.13 -5.48 9.97
CA VAL A 166 7.53 -5.52 10.41
C VAL A 166 7.92 -4.18 11.05
N PRO A 167 8.89 -4.18 11.98
CA PRO A 167 9.43 -2.94 12.55
C PRO A 167 9.93 -2.00 11.45
N ARG A 168 9.71 -0.68 11.61
CA ARG A 168 10.15 0.32 10.63
C ARG A 168 11.66 0.26 10.36
N ALA A 169 12.45 -0.11 11.36
CA ALA A 169 13.90 -0.26 11.23
C ALA A 169 14.30 -1.41 10.28
N ASP A 170 13.48 -2.46 10.22
CA ASP A 170 13.75 -3.66 9.41
C ASP A 170 13.16 -3.55 7.99
N LEU A 171 12.19 -2.66 7.80
CA LEU A 171 11.47 -2.49 6.53
C LEU A 171 12.41 -2.23 5.33
N PRO A 172 13.49 -1.45 5.46
CA PRO A 172 14.46 -1.26 4.37
C PRO A 172 15.09 -2.57 3.87
N GLN A 173 15.27 -3.57 4.74
CA GLN A 173 15.83 -4.87 4.34
C GLN A 173 14.85 -5.65 3.46
N TRP A 174 13.55 -5.57 3.75
CA TRP A 174 12.52 -6.20 2.93
C TRP A 174 12.43 -5.57 1.54
N TYR A 175 12.55 -4.24 1.44
CA TYR A 175 12.60 -3.56 0.15
C TYR A 175 13.85 -3.92 -0.64
N ARG A 176 15.03 -3.96 0.02
CA ARG A 176 16.30 -4.35 -0.64
C ARG A 176 16.33 -5.80 -1.08
N ALA A 177 15.68 -6.71 -0.33
CA ALA A 177 15.61 -8.13 -0.66
C ALA A 177 14.74 -8.40 -1.89
N ALA A 178 13.79 -7.53 -2.19
CA ALA A 178 12.85 -7.69 -3.30
C ALA A 178 13.52 -7.40 -4.66
N ASP A 179 13.05 -8.11 -5.69
CA ASP A 179 13.29 -7.78 -7.10
C ASP A 179 12.26 -6.77 -7.58
N LEU A 180 11.03 -6.85 -7.03
CA LEU A 180 9.93 -5.97 -7.35
C LEU A 180 9.12 -5.66 -6.08
N VAL A 181 8.75 -4.39 -5.92
CA VAL A 181 7.87 -3.94 -4.85
C VAL A 181 6.54 -3.50 -5.45
N CYS A 182 5.43 -4.01 -4.89
CA CYS A 182 4.06 -3.61 -5.24
C CYS A 182 3.50 -2.69 -4.15
N VAL A 183 2.85 -1.59 -4.57
CA VAL A 183 2.23 -0.58 -3.70
C VAL A 183 0.82 -0.25 -4.19
#